data_7ca2ecd863ab5218faf5ed3ca828e907
#
_entry.id   7ca2ecd863ab5218faf5ed3ca828e907
#
_cell.length_a   1.000
_cell.length_b   1.000
_cell.length_c   1.000
_cell.angle_alpha   90.00
_cell.angle_beta   90.00
_cell.angle_gamma   90.00
#
_symmetry.space_group_name_H-M   'P 1'
#
loop_
_entity.id
_entity.type
_entity.pdbx_description
1 polymer ?
#
loop_
_entity_poly.entity_id
_entity_poly.type
_entity_poly.pdbx_seq_one_letter_code
_entity_poly.pdbx_strand_id
1 'polypeptide(L)'
;MKVTYYGHACFSVQVADKTLLFDPFITGNELAKAIDVKTVAADYIFISHGHADHVADAATIAKRTGATIVSNYEVTVWFNQQGLPKTHALNHGGGWRFDFGHVKFVNAVHSSSLPDGTYGGNPGGFVIESAEGNFYYSGDTALTMDMKLIGESTRLTFAALCIGDNFTMGIDDAIKAAEFVRCHEILGLHYNTFPPIRIDPPSSDREIQSRTSALTPVAAR
;
A
#
# COMPACT_ATOMS: atom_id res chain seq x y z
N MET A 1 1.54 8.02 14.89
CA MET A 1 1.97 7.72 13.50
C MET A 1 1.89 8.95 12.62
N LYS A 2 2.85 9.16 11.70
CA LYS A 2 2.80 10.20 10.65
C LYS A 2 2.73 9.51 9.29
N VAL A 3 1.74 9.87 8.47
CA VAL A 3 1.58 9.35 7.11
C VAL A 3 2.03 10.39 6.11
N THR A 4 2.80 9.98 5.09
CA THR A 4 3.20 10.82 3.95
C THR A 4 2.79 10.13 2.67
N TYR A 5 1.98 10.79 1.85
CA TYR A 5 1.53 10.29 0.55
C TYR A 5 2.40 10.86 -0.56
N TYR A 6 2.90 10.00 -1.44
CA TYR A 6 3.78 10.37 -2.55
C TYR A 6 3.07 10.32 -3.91
N GLY A 7 1.84 9.86 -3.95
CA GLY A 7 1.06 9.66 -5.17
C GLY A 7 0.93 8.18 -5.56
N HIS A 8 -0.07 7.84 -6.35
CA HIS A 8 -0.41 6.49 -6.77
C HIS A 8 -0.70 5.58 -5.56
N ALA A 9 0.01 4.45 -5.45
CA ALA A 9 -0.04 3.56 -4.29
C ALA A 9 1.13 3.80 -3.30
N CYS A 10 1.99 4.78 -3.59
CA CYS A 10 3.18 5.05 -2.81
C CYS A 10 2.90 5.98 -1.62
N PHE A 11 3.14 5.48 -0.42
CA PHE A 11 3.06 6.25 0.82
C PHE A 11 4.03 5.69 1.86
N SER A 12 4.33 6.48 2.89
CA SER A 12 5.08 6.00 4.06
C SER A 12 4.35 6.27 5.36
N VAL A 13 4.60 5.43 6.34
CA VAL A 13 4.11 5.57 7.71
C VAL A 13 5.30 5.53 8.66
N GLN A 14 5.43 6.56 9.51
CA GLN A 14 6.37 6.53 10.63
C GLN A 14 5.69 5.86 11.82
N VAL A 15 6.30 4.78 12.30
CA VAL A 15 5.89 4.02 13.48
C VAL A 15 7.10 3.89 14.38
N ALA A 16 7.01 4.43 15.58
CA ALA A 16 8.15 4.61 16.49
C ALA A 16 9.31 5.36 15.80
N ASP A 17 10.48 4.76 15.73
CA ASP A 17 11.67 5.29 15.04
C ASP A 17 11.84 4.75 13.62
N LYS A 18 10.87 4.00 13.09
CA LYS A 18 10.94 3.33 11.78
C LYS A 18 10.09 4.01 10.72
N THR A 19 10.59 4.05 9.51
CA THR A 19 9.87 4.46 8.31
C THR A 19 9.49 3.23 7.49
N LEU A 20 8.19 2.97 7.40
CA LEU A 20 7.57 1.91 6.61
C LEU A 20 7.13 2.53 5.28
N LEU A 21 7.75 2.15 4.17
CA LEU A 21 7.44 2.64 2.82
C LEU A 21 6.65 1.57 2.07
N PHE A 22 5.58 1.96 1.40
CA PHE A 22 4.69 1.06 0.67
C PHE A 22 4.76 1.35 -0.82
N ASP A 23 4.88 0.30 -1.63
CA ASP A 23 4.81 0.25 -3.10
C ASP A 23 5.47 1.46 -3.78
N PRO A 24 6.80 1.61 -3.66
CA PRO A 24 7.50 2.82 -4.09
C PRO A 24 7.52 2.95 -5.61
N PHE A 25 6.68 3.84 -6.12
CA PHE A 25 6.63 4.32 -7.48
C PHE A 25 6.72 5.84 -7.50
N ILE A 26 7.93 6.37 -7.57
CA ILE A 26 8.29 7.79 -7.60
C ILE A 26 8.76 8.18 -9.01
N THR A 27 9.74 7.42 -9.52
CA THR A 27 10.27 7.63 -10.87
C THR A 27 9.22 7.27 -11.92
N GLY A 28 8.90 8.24 -12.79
CA GLY A 28 7.86 8.06 -13.81
C GLY A 28 6.42 8.29 -13.30
N ASN A 29 6.23 8.61 -12.04
CA ASN A 29 4.95 8.98 -11.47
C ASN A 29 4.75 10.52 -11.55
N GLU A 30 3.84 10.97 -12.41
CA GLU A 30 3.57 12.41 -12.58
C GLU A 30 3.12 13.11 -11.29
N LEU A 31 2.44 12.39 -10.39
CA LEU A 31 2.03 12.93 -9.09
C LEU A 31 3.23 13.11 -8.13
N ALA A 32 4.31 12.38 -8.36
CA ALA A 32 5.52 12.40 -7.55
C ALA A 32 6.69 13.17 -8.20
N LYS A 33 6.50 13.83 -9.33
CA LYS A 33 7.59 14.48 -10.12
C LYS A 33 8.43 15.52 -9.37
N ALA A 34 7.89 16.08 -8.30
CA ALA A 34 8.61 17.02 -7.43
C ALA A 34 9.44 16.32 -6.34
N ILE A 35 9.38 15.00 -6.24
CA ILE A 35 10.02 14.22 -5.18
C ILE A 35 11.34 13.63 -5.74
N ASP A 36 12.43 13.91 -5.07
CA ASP A 36 13.69 13.23 -5.36
C ASP A 36 13.70 11.85 -4.66
N VAL A 37 13.67 10.78 -5.44
CA VAL A 37 13.73 9.40 -4.96
C VAL A 37 14.93 9.13 -4.04
N LYS A 38 16.03 9.89 -4.20
CA LYS A 38 17.21 9.78 -3.36
C LYS A 38 17.00 10.30 -1.93
N THR A 39 15.96 11.07 -1.68
CA THR A 39 15.63 11.60 -0.34
C THR A 39 14.59 10.76 0.40
N VAL A 40 13.92 9.82 -0.28
CA VAL A 40 12.89 8.97 0.33
C VAL A 40 13.51 8.01 1.34
N ALA A 41 13.15 8.15 2.60
CA ALA A 41 13.63 7.28 3.68
C ALA A 41 12.82 5.97 3.75
N ALA A 42 13.47 4.88 4.12
CA ALA A 42 12.82 3.62 4.46
C ALA A 42 13.73 2.77 5.36
N ASP A 43 13.15 2.16 6.39
CA ASP A 43 13.71 1.05 7.16
C ASP A 43 13.13 -0.28 6.66
N TYR A 44 11.87 -0.24 6.23
CA TYR A 44 11.14 -1.34 5.62
C TYR A 44 10.43 -0.87 4.36
N ILE A 45 10.44 -1.72 3.32
CA ILE A 45 9.71 -1.50 2.07
C ILE A 45 8.72 -2.64 1.91
N PHE A 46 7.44 -2.32 1.95
CA PHE A 46 6.33 -3.26 1.78
C PHE A 46 5.88 -3.25 0.33
N ILE A 47 5.88 -4.41 -0.31
CA ILE A 47 5.43 -4.58 -1.70
C ILE A 47 4.20 -5.47 -1.70
N SER A 48 3.08 -4.93 -2.16
CA SER A 48 1.79 -5.64 -2.21
C SER A 48 1.78 -6.72 -3.28
N HIS A 49 2.38 -6.42 -4.45
CA HIS A 49 2.47 -7.33 -5.59
C HIS A 49 3.53 -6.86 -6.61
N GLY A 50 3.75 -7.64 -7.67
CA GLY A 50 4.89 -7.49 -8.57
C GLY A 50 4.74 -6.48 -9.71
N HIS A 51 3.62 -5.76 -9.88
CA HIS A 51 3.46 -4.84 -10.99
C HIS A 51 4.46 -3.69 -10.96
N ALA A 52 4.85 -3.21 -12.15
CA ALA A 52 5.91 -2.22 -12.33
C ALA A 52 5.69 -0.93 -11.54
N ASP A 53 4.44 -0.47 -11.45
CA ASP A 53 4.02 0.72 -10.72
C ASP A 53 3.93 0.53 -9.19
N HIS A 54 4.37 -0.62 -8.68
CA HIS A 54 4.50 -0.91 -7.25
C HIS A 54 5.95 -1.22 -6.84
N VAL A 55 6.77 -1.75 -7.77
CA VAL A 55 8.15 -2.17 -7.48
C VAL A 55 9.22 -1.22 -8.01
N ALA A 56 8.85 -0.21 -8.82
CA ALA A 56 9.76 0.59 -9.64
C ALA A 56 11.01 1.11 -8.93
N ASP A 57 10.86 1.70 -7.75
CA ASP A 57 11.97 2.31 -7.01
C ASP A 57 12.43 1.50 -5.79
N ALA A 58 11.79 0.34 -5.52
CA ALA A 58 12.07 -0.47 -4.34
C ALA A 58 13.54 -0.88 -4.26
N ALA A 59 14.11 -1.38 -5.37
CA ALA A 59 15.51 -1.79 -5.42
C ALA A 59 16.47 -0.62 -5.19
N THR A 60 16.21 0.53 -5.80
CA THR A 60 17.04 1.74 -5.68
C THR A 60 17.03 2.26 -4.25
N ILE A 61 15.86 2.34 -3.63
CA ILE A 61 15.70 2.82 -2.25
C ILE A 61 16.33 1.81 -1.28
N ALA A 62 16.05 0.51 -1.43
CA ALA A 62 16.61 -0.53 -0.56
C ALA A 62 18.15 -0.57 -0.58
N LYS A 63 18.77 -0.45 -1.77
CA LYS A 63 20.24 -0.39 -1.89
C LYS A 63 20.84 0.81 -1.15
N ARG A 64 20.17 1.96 -1.20
CA ARG A 64 20.66 3.19 -0.56
C ARG A 64 20.44 3.20 0.95
N THR A 65 19.26 2.76 1.42
CA THR A 65 18.87 2.86 2.84
C THR A 65 19.26 1.63 3.65
N GLY A 66 19.47 0.49 3.00
CA GLY A 66 19.60 -0.79 3.68
C GLY A 66 18.27 -1.34 4.22
N ALA A 67 17.12 -0.84 3.71
CA ALA A 67 15.79 -1.28 4.11
C ALA A 67 15.56 -2.77 3.84
N THR A 68 14.76 -3.40 4.70
CA THR A 68 14.25 -4.76 4.47
C THR A 68 13.03 -4.71 3.55
N ILE A 69 13.06 -5.46 2.44
CA ILE A 69 11.89 -5.61 1.56
C ILE A 69 11.00 -6.73 2.11
N VAL A 70 9.73 -6.41 2.35
CA VAL A 70 8.72 -7.34 2.86
C VAL A 70 7.64 -7.53 1.81
N SER A 71 7.39 -8.77 1.40
CA SER A 71 6.39 -9.10 0.38
C SER A 71 5.99 -10.57 0.44
N ASN A 72 5.23 -11.06 -0.57
CA ASN A 72 5.05 -12.47 -0.80
C ASN A 72 6.39 -13.16 -1.17
N TYR A 73 6.40 -14.48 -1.15
CA TYR A 73 7.63 -15.26 -1.37
C TYR A 73 8.26 -15.00 -2.75
N GLU A 74 7.46 -14.96 -3.82
CA GLU A 74 7.93 -14.83 -5.19
C GLU A 74 8.58 -13.46 -5.44
N VAL A 75 7.97 -12.39 -4.97
CA VAL A 75 8.53 -11.03 -5.06
C VAL A 75 9.85 -10.94 -4.29
N THR A 76 9.95 -11.53 -3.09
CA THR A 76 11.20 -11.51 -2.31
C THR A 76 12.31 -12.30 -2.99
N VAL A 77 12.00 -13.45 -3.60
CA VAL A 77 12.97 -14.23 -4.38
C VAL A 77 13.48 -13.43 -5.58
N TRP A 78 12.58 -12.72 -6.29
CA TRP A 78 12.96 -11.88 -7.41
C TRP A 78 13.92 -10.75 -7.01
N PHE A 79 13.69 -10.08 -5.88
CA PHE A 79 14.63 -9.07 -5.34
C PHE A 79 15.97 -9.70 -4.91
N ASN A 80 15.95 -10.89 -4.30
CA ASN A 80 17.17 -11.62 -3.94
C ASN A 80 18.04 -11.90 -5.16
N GLN A 81 17.43 -12.30 -6.29
CA GLN A 81 18.14 -12.54 -7.55
C GLN A 81 18.76 -11.27 -8.13
N GLN A 82 18.26 -10.09 -7.77
CA GLN A 82 18.85 -8.79 -8.13
C GLN A 82 19.93 -8.28 -7.14
N GLY A 83 20.39 -9.15 -6.25
CA GLY A 83 21.43 -8.83 -5.26
C GLY A 83 20.93 -8.01 -4.06
N LEU A 84 19.66 -8.15 -3.72
CA LEU A 84 19.02 -7.54 -2.55
C LEU A 84 18.63 -8.62 -1.53
N PRO A 85 19.57 -9.18 -0.77
CA PRO A 85 19.31 -10.34 0.10
C PRO A 85 18.54 -9.98 1.38
N LYS A 86 18.41 -8.68 1.71
CA LYS A 86 17.69 -8.23 2.90
C LYS A 86 16.19 -8.17 2.63
N THR A 87 15.56 -9.35 2.62
CA THR A 87 14.14 -9.53 2.37
C THR A 87 13.48 -10.34 3.49
N HIS A 88 12.17 -10.18 3.65
CA HIS A 88 11.33 -11.01 4.52
C HIS A 88 10.08 -11.46 3.77
N ALA A 89 9.99 -12.76 3.52
CA ALA A 89 8.87 -13.35 2.80
C ALA A 89 7.69 -13.63 3.75
N LEU A 90 6.50 -13.27 3.31
CA LEU A 90 5.23 -13.65 3.93
C LEU A 90 4.38 -14.45 2.93
N ASN A 91 3.25 -14.97 3.40
CA ASN A 91 2.18 -15.48 2.54
C ASN A 91 0.83 -15.22 3.21
N HIS A 92 -0.27 -15.33 2.46
CA HIS A 92 -1.62 -15.03 2.93
C HIS A 92 -1.95 -15.74 4.25
N GLY A 93 -2.47 -14.97 5.20
CA GLY A 93 -2.78 -15.43 6.55
C GLY A 93 -1.58 -15.53 7.48
N GLY A 94 -0.35 -15.51 6.95
CA GLY A 94 0.88 -15.46 7.73
C GLY A 94 1.17 -14.08 8.30
N GLY A 95 1.87 -14.05 9.41
CA GLY A 95 2.30 -12.80 10.03
C GLY A 95 3.66 -12.94 10.70
N TRP A 96 4.31 -11.81 10.95
CA TRP A 96 5.60 -11.74 11.60
C TRP A 96 5.70 -10.53 12.53
N ARG A 97 6.42 -10.67 13.64
CA ARG A 97 6.70 -9.57 14.57
C ARG A 97 8.05 -8.95 14.24
N PHE A 98 7.99 -7.73 13.75
CA PHE A 98 9.16 -6.87 13.55
C PHE A 98 9.41 -5.99 14.79
N ASP A 99 10.49 -5.22 14.78
CA ASP A 99 10.86 -4.30 15.88
C ASP A 99 9.88 -3.12 16.07
N PHE A 100 9.13 -2.75 15.04
CA PHE A 100 8.09 -1.71 15.10
C PHE A 100 6.68 -2.26 15.43
N GLY A 101 6.42 -3.56 15.33
CA GLY A 101 5.10 -4.14 15.52
C GLY A 101 4.89 -5.47 14.82
N HIS A 102 3.64 -5.90 14.70
CA HIS A 102 3.25 -7.13 14.00
C HIS A 102 2.67 -6.80 12.63
N VAL A 103 3.06 -7.57 11.63
CA VAL A 103 2.57 -7.48 10.25
C VAL A 103 1.90 -8.78 9.87
N LYS A 104 0.70 -8.69 9.31
CA LYS A 104 -0.02 -9.83 8.71
C LYS A 104 -0.23 -9.55 7.22
N PHE A 105 0.11 -10.52 6.37
CA PHE A 105 -0.18 -10.48 4.95
C PHE A 105 -1.59 -11.04 4.70
N VAL A 106 -2.45 -10.26 4.04
CA VAL A 106 -3.86 -10.59 3.82
C VAL A 106 -4.19 -10.66 2.35
N ASN A 107 -5.31 -11.30 2.01
CA ASN A 107 -5.74 -11.51 0.64
C ASN A 107 -6.03 -10.19 -0.11
N ALA A 108 -5.63 -10.13 -1.38
CA ALA A 108 -6.04 -9.15 -2.36
C ALA A 108 -6.41 -9.87 -3.65
N VAL A 109 -7.50 -9.44 -4.30
CA VAL A 109 -7.96 -10.03 -5.56
C VAL A 109 -7.52 -9.16 -6.71
N HIS A 110 -6.37 -9.52 -7.27
CA HIS A 110 -5.70 -8.83 -8.37
C HIS A 110 -4.76 -9.80 -9.10
N SER A 111 -4.01 -9.34 -10.08
CA SER A 111 -2.92 -10.10 -10.72
C SER A 111 -1.56 -9.65 -10.18
N SER A 112 -0.51 -10.42 -10.47
CA SER A 112 0.85 -10.09 -10.08
C SER A 112 1.85 -10.69 -11.05
N SER A 113 2.38 -9.84 -11.92
CA SER A 113 3.54 -10.17 -12.77
C SER A 113 4.65 -9.17 -12.49
N LEU A 114 5.88 -9.66 -12.43
CA LEU A 114 7.06 -8.80 -12.27
C LEU A 114 7.42 -8.12 -13.60
N PRO A 115 8.18 -7.01 -13.60
CA PRO A 115 8.49 -6.24 -14.82
C PRO A 115 9.15 -7.04 -15.94
N ASP A 116 9.83 -8.13 -15.62
CA ASP A 116 10.46 -9.04 -16.56
C ASP A 116 9.53 -10.16 -17.07
N GLY A 117 8.25 -10.13 -16.67
CA GLY A 117 7.24 -11.14 -17.00
C GLY A 117 7.23 -12.35 -16.07
N THR A 118 8.11 -12.41 -15.08
CA THR A 118 8.13 -13.48 -14.08
C THR A 118 6.85 -13.44 -13.22
N TYR A 119 6.35 -14.60 -12.82
CA TYR A 119 5.21 -14.70 -11.90
C TYR A 119 5.55 -14.07 -10.54
N GLY A 120 4.76 -13.08 -10.11
CA GLY A 120 4.99 -12.31 -8.90
C GLY A 120 4.26 -12.84 -7.66
N GLY A 121 3.80 -14.08 -7.66
CA GLY A 121 2.99 -14.64 -6.58
C GLY A 121 1.57 -14.08 -6.59
N ASN A 122 0.79 -14.42 -5.57
CA ASN A 122 -0.54 -13.86 -5.39
C ASN A 122 -0.45 -12.47 -4.71
N PRO A 123 -1.18 -11.45 -5.22
CA PRO A 123 -1.21 -10.14 -4.60
C PRO A 123 -1.78 -10.17 -3.18
N GLY A 124 -1.36 -9.23 -2.35
CA GLY A 124 -1.91 -9.12 -1.00
C GLY A 124 -1.84 -7.70 -0.45
N GLY A 125 -2.53 -7.52 0.65
CA GLY A 125 -2.47 -6.34 1.49
C GLY A 125 -1.73 -6.61 2.79
N PHE A 126 -1.62 -5.59 3.62
CA PHE A 126 -0.93 -5.68 4.90
C PHE A 126 -1.81 -5.11 6.01
N VAL A 127 -1.95 -5.86 7.11
CA VAL A 127 -2.44 -5.33 8.38
C VAL A 127 -1.23 -5.14 9.27
N ILE A 128 -1.00 -3.91 9.71
CA ILE A 128 0.08 -3.54 10.60
C ILE A 128 -0.50 -3.18 11.97
N GLU A 129 0.00 -3.84 13.01
CA GLU A 129 -0.39 -3.61 14.40
C GLU A 129 0.82 -3.12 15.19
N SER A 130 0.70 -1.92 15.79
CA SER A 130 1.76 -1.29 16.56
C SER A 130 1.23 -0.65 17.83
N ALA A 131 2.14 -0.26 18.72
CA ALA A 131 1.78 0.48 19.93
C ALA A 131 1.20 1.87 19.65
N GLU A 132 1.46 2.46 18.48
CA GLU A 132 0.96 3.77 18.08
C GLU A 132 -0.38 3.72 17.33
N GLY A 133 -0.87 2.52 17.03
CA GLY A 133 -2.12 2.26 16.30
C GLY A 133 -1.95 1.21 15.21
N ASN A 134 -3.07 0.77 14.66
CA ASN A 134 -3.12 -0.27 13.64
C ASN A 134 -3.65 0.31 12.33
N PHE A 135 -3.16 -0.20 11.21
CA PHE A 135 -3.69 0.21 9.92
C PHE A 135 -3.70 -0.94 8.91
N TYR A 136 -4.54 -0.80 7.91
CA TYR A 136 -4.66 -1.72 6.80
C TYR A 136 -4.25 -1.03 5.51
N TYR A 137 -3.40 -1.66 4.71
CA TYR A 137 -3.14 -1.31 3.32
C TYR A 137 -3.69 -2.41 2.42
N SER A 138 -4.61 -2.07 1.52
CA SER A 138 -5.29 -3.05 0.67
C SER A 138 -4.39 -3.66 -0.41
N GLY A 139 -3.31 -2.97 -0.81
CA GLY A 139 -2.71 -3.22 -2.12
C GLY A 139 -3.73 -2.93 -3.22
N ASP A 140 -3.47 -3.43 -4.41
CA ASP A 140 -4.43 -3.43 -5.50
C ASP A 140 -5.39 -4.61 -5.35
N THR A 141 -6.68 -4.33 -5.34
CA THR A 141 -7.70 -5.36 -5.09
C THR A 141 -9.08 -4.94 -5.57
N ALA A 142 -9.90 -5.93 -5.93
CA ALA A 142 -11.34 -5.79 -5.91
C ALA A 142 -11.88 -5.78 -4.47
N LEU A 143 -13.13 -5.37 -4.27
CA LEU A 143 -13.84 -5.56 -3.00
C LEU A 143 -14.00 -7.05 -2.69
N THR A 144 -13.62 -7.47 -1.47
CA THR A 144 -13.73 -8.87 -1.04
C THR A 144 -14.38 -9.00 0.34
N MET A 145 -15.02 -10.15 0.57
CA MET A 145 -15.60 -10.47 1.89
C MET A 145 -14.53 -10.67 2.97
N ASP A 146 -13.29 -10.99 2.59
CA ASP A 146 -12.18 -11.18 3.52
C ASP A 146 -11.85 -9.90 4.31
N MET A 147 -12.20 -8.73 3.76
CA MET A 147 -12.06 -7.45 4.46
C MET A 147 -12.88 -7.39 5.76
N LYS A 148 -14.01 -8.12 5.85
CA LYS A 148 -14.77 -8.23 7.10
C LYS A 148 -13.98 -8.90 8.21
N LEU A 149 -13.18 -9.91 7.88
CA LEU A 149 -12.34 -10.61 8.86
C LEU A 149 -11.29 -9.67 9.46
N ILE A 150 -10.79 -8.70 8.68
CA ILE A 150 -9.89 -7.66 9.17
C ILE A 150 -10.61 -6.79 10.20
N GLY A 151 -11.80 -6.26 9.85
CA GLY A 151 -12.61 -5.42 10.75
C GLY A 151 -13.14 -6.12 11.99
N GLU A 152 -13.23 -7.46 11.97
CA GLU A 152 -13.60 -8.26 13.12
C GLU A 152 -12.45 -8.56 14.07
N SER A 153 -11.22 -8.66 13.52
CA SER A 153 -10.03 -9.05 14.27
C SER A 153 -9.18 -7.88 14.76
N THR A 154 -9.18 -6.75 14.03
CA THR A 154 -8.26 -5.64 14.31
C THR A 154 -9.00 -4.31 14.27
N ARG A 155 -8.89 -3.53 15.36
CA ARG A 155 -9.39 -2.14 15.37
C ARG A 155 -8.37 -1.24 14.67
N LEU A 156 -8.75 -0.73 13.50
CA LEU A 156 -7.89 0.13 12.69
C LEU A 156 -7.97 1.60 13.11
N THR A 157 -6.85 2.29 13.03
CA THR A 157 -6.74 3.75 13.14
C THR A 157 -7.03 4.39 11.78
N PHE A 158 -6.51 3.80 10.70
CA PHE A 158 -6.84 4.19 9.33
C PHE A 158 -6.72 2.98 8.39
N ALA A 159 -7.31 3.10 7.20
CA ALA A 159 -7.10 2.15 6.11
C ALA A 159 -6.68 2.89 4.83
N ALA A 160 -5.68 2.36 4.13
CA ALA A 160 -5.22 2.84 2.84
C ALA A 160 -5.80 1.93 1.75
N LEU A 161 -6.74 2.47 0.94
CA LEU A 161 -7.55 1.71 -0.01
C LEU A 161 -7.36 2.23 -1.43
N CYS A 162 -7.22 1.32 -2.40
CA CYS A 162 -7.27 1.67 -3.82
C CYS A 162 -8.69 2.13 -4.21
N ILE A 163 -8.77 3.23 -5.01
CA ILE A 163 -10.04 3.87 -5.37
C ILE A 163 -10.13 4.24 -6.86
N GLY A 164 -9.14 3.85 -7.68
CA GLY A 164 -8.98 4.35 -9.05
C GLY A 164 -9.91 3.72 -10.08
N ASP A 165 -10.70 2.72 -9.70
CA ASP A 165 -11.54 1.95 -10.61
C ASP A 165 -10.75 1.25 -11.73
N ASN A 166 -11.40 0.76 -12.75
CA ASN A 166 -10.86 0.06 -13.93
C ASN A 166 -9.93 -1.13 -13.61
N PHE A 167 -8.89 -0.96 -12.78
CA PHE A 167 -7.96 -2.02 -12.37
C PHE A 167 -8.14 -2.46 -10.92
N THR A 168 -8.81 -1.66 -10.10
CA THR A 168 -8.98 -1.87 -8.67
C THR A 168 -10.41 -1.55 -8.23
N MET A 169 -10.67 -1.45 -6.93
CA MET A 169 -11.93 -0.87 -6.44
C MET A 169 -12.12 0.55 -6.99
N GLY A 170 -13.35 0.89 -7.33
CA GLY A 170 -13.80 2.27 -7.47
C GLY A 170 -14.22 2.86 -6.12
N ILE A 171 -14.71 4.11 -6.12
CA ILE A 171 -15.11 4.83 -4.90
C ILE A 171 -16.21 4.11 -4.14
N ASP A 172 -17.25 3.61 -4.81
CA ASP A 172 -18.37 2.92 -4.17
C ASP A 172 -17.94 1.63 -3.48
N ASP A 173 -17.07 0.84 -4.12
CA ASP A 173 -16.50 -0.36 -3.54
C ASP A 173 -15.56 -0.03 -2.36
N ALA A 174 -14.78 1.04 -2.46
CA ALA A 174 -13.89 1.46 -1.38
C ALA A 174 -14.68 1.96 -0.15
N ILE A 175 -15.82 2.63 -0.35
CA ILE A 175 -16.75 2.97 0.74
C ILE A 175 -17.25 1.69 1.42
N LYS A 176 -17.64 0.69 0.63
CA LYS A 176 -18.07 -0.60 1.16
C LYS A 176 -16.95 -1.37 1.87
N ALA A 177 -15.73 -1.30 1.34
CA ALA A 177 -14.54 -1.84 1.98
C ALA A 177 -14.28 -1.18 3.34
N ALA A 178 -14.43 0.16 3.44
CA ALA A 178 -14.30 0.90 4.70
C ALA A 178 -15.31 0.42 5.76
N GLU A 179 -16.56 0.15 5.36
CA GLU A 179 -17.56 -0.47 6.24
C GLU A 179 -17.11 -1.87 6.68
N PHE A 180 -16.59 -2.70 5.74
CA PHE A 180 -16.15 -4.07 6.03
C PHE A 180 -14.99 -4.11 7.02
N VAL A 181 -14.00 -3.23 6.85
CA VAL A 181 -12.87 -3.12 7.77
C VAL A 181 -13.18 -2.31 9.03
N ARG A 182 -14.42 -1.78 9.15
CA ARG A 182 -14.88 -0.96 10.29
C ARG A 182 -13.98 0.23 10.58
N CYS A 183 -13.52 0.90 9.54
CA CYS A 183 -12.63 2.05 9.63
C CYS A 183 -13.23 3.26 8.90
N HIS A 184 -13.20 4.43 9.54
CA HIS A 184 -13.74 5.66 8.98
C HIS A 184 -12.66 6.61 8.46
N GLU A 185 -11.41 6.43 8.90
CA GLU A 185 -10.26 7.20 8.42
C GLU A 185 -9.64 6.49 7.23
N ILE A 186 -9.85 7.02 6.02
CA ILE A 186 -9.41 6.37 4.78
C ILE A 186 -8.40 7.25 4.04
N LEU A 187 -7.28 6.66 3.64
CA LEU A 187 -6.36 7.19 2.65
C LEU A 187 -6.68 6.56 1.29
N GLY A 188 -7.24 7.34 0.37
CA GLY A 188 -7.48 6.90 -1.01
C GLY A 188 -6.16 6.82 -1.79
N LEU A 189 -5.95 5.71 -2.49
CA LEU A 189 -4.73 5.40 -3.25
C LEU A 189 -5.06 4.96 -4.68
N HIS A 190 -4.00 4.83 -5.52
CA HIS A 190 -4.07 4.24 -6.87
C HIS A 190 -5.05 4.95 -7.81
N TYR A 191 -4.98 6.29 -7.88
CA TYR A 191 -5.84 7.12 -8.73
C TYR A 191 -5.05 8.27 -9.39
N ASN A 192 -5.59 8.81 -10.48
CA ASN A 192 -5.08 9.98 -11.20
C ASN A 192 -3.68 9.88 -11.81
N THR A 193 -3.01 8.75 -11.73
CA THR A 193 -1.65 8.55 -12.28
C THR A 193 -1.70 8.23 -13.78
N PHE A 194 -2.69 7.44 -14.20
CA PHE A 194 -2.87 7.02 -15.59
C PHE A 194 -4.27 7.38 -16.09
N PRO A 195 -4.48 7.60 -17.40
CA PRO A 195 -5.79 7.96 -17.94
C PRO A 195 -6.95 7.02 -17.51
N PRO A 196 -6.77 5.66 -17.47
CA PRO A 196 -7.85 4.75 -17.09
C PRO A 196 -8.29 4.85 -15.63
N ILE A 197 -7.45 5.37 -14.74
CA ILE A 197 -7.72 5.51 -13.31
C ILE A 197 -7.92 6.98 -12.89
N ARG A 198 -8.34 7.81 -13.84
CA ARG A 198 -8.60 9.22 -13.56
C ARG A 198 -9.95 9.39 -12.88
N ILE A 199 -9.93 9.95 -11.69
CA ILE A 199 -11.11 10.34 -10.94
C ILE A 199 -11.33 11.83 -11.16
N ASP A 200 -12.57 12.25 -11.49
CA ASP A 200 -12.90 13.67 -11.67
C ASP A 200 -12.94 14.39 -10.30
N PRO A 201 -12.00 15.32 -10.00
CA PRO A 201 -11.88 15.95 -8.69
C PRO A 201 -13.14 16.67 -8.17
N PRO A 202 -13.94 17.37 -9.03
CA PRO A 202 -15.14 18.07 -8.55
C PRO A 202 -16.26 17.17 -8.04
N SER A 203 -16.35 15.93 -8.56
CA SER A 203 -17.33 14.94 -8.10
C SER A 203 -16.79 14.11 -6.95
N SER A 204 -15.51 13.74 -7.00
CA SER A 204 -14.88 12.84 -6.01
C SER A 204 -14.81 13.47 -4.62
N ASP A 205 -14.36 14.72 -4.49
CA ASP A 205 -14.23 15.36 -3.17
C ASP A 205 -15.59 15.59 -2.50
N ARG A 206 -16.63 15.91 -3.29
CA ARG A 206 -17.99 16.10 -2.78
C ARG A 206 -18.68 14.78 -2.45
N GLU A 207 -18.49 13.76 -3.24
CA GLU A 207 -19.13 12.46 -3.05
C GLU A 207 -18.47 11.67 -1.94
N ILE A 208 -17.13 11.71 -1.84
CA ILE A 208 -16.34 11.16 -0.75
C ILE A 208 -16.67 11.89 0.56
N GLN A 209 -16.70 13.24 0.59
CA GLN A 209 -17.05 14.01 1.78
C GLN A 209 -18.53 13.92 2.17
N SER A 210 -19.46 13.71 1.23
CA SER A 210 -20.88 13.58 1.53
C SER A 210 -21.30 12.19 1.97
N ARG A 211 -20.59 11.14 1.55
CA ARG A 211 -20.91 9.73 1.85
C ARG A 211 -20.10 9.16 3.01
N THR A 212 -18.94 9.75 3.28
CA THR A 212 -18.13 9.41 4.48
C THR A 212 -17.77 10.71 5.16
N SER A 213 -18.24 10.92 6.38
CA SER A 213 -17.77 12.03 7.23
C SER A 213 -16.28 11.93 7.61
N ALA A 214 -15.48 11.20 6.84
CA ALA A 214 -14.13 10.78 7.24
C ALA A 214 -13.13 10.51 6.11
N LEU A 215 -13.34 10.97 4.88
CA LEU A 215 -12.25 10.93 3.88
C LEU A 215 -11.56 12.30 3.84
N THR A 216 -10.71 12.57 4.81
CA THR A 216 -9.83 13.74 4.76
C THR A 216 -8.52 13.31 4.11
N PRO A 217 -8.12 13.91 2.95
CA PRO A 217 -6.75 13.77 2.50
C PRO A 217 -5.86 14.31 3.62
N VAL A 218 -5.00 13.48 4.18
CA VAL A 218 -3.93 13.96 5.05
C VAL A 218 -3.00 14.75 4.13
N ALA A 219 -3.21 16.07 4.09
CA ALA A 219 -2.38 16.97 3.32
C ALA A 219 -0.93 16.78 3.74
N ALA A 220 -0.06 16.53 2.75
CA ALA A 220 1.38 16.58 2.95
C ALA A 220 1.73 17.97 3.51
N ARG A 221 2.20 18.02 4.75
CA ARG A 221 2.90 19.17 5.33
C ARG A 221 4.35 18.82 5.50
#